data_14e7aa32de282d76b877e2caa9ff1c8f
#
_entry.id   14e7aa32de282d76b877e2caa9ff1c8f
#
_cell.length_a   1.000
_cell.length_b   1.000
_cell.length_c   1.000
_cell.angle_alpha   90.00
_cell.angle_beta   90.00
_cell.angle_gamma   90.00
#
_symmetry.space_group_name_H-M   'P 1'
#
loop_
_entity.id
_entity.type
_entity.pdbx_description
1 polymer ?
#
loop_
_entity_poly.entity_id
_entity_poly.type
_entity_poly.pdbx_seq_one_letter_code
_entity_poly.pdbx_strand_id
1 'polypeptide(L)'
;MTFQIRRSLQIVFSPAIPLSYLYYILFNRSYQHFFKTTRAKKTKLPENLYHYTSLIKYRMILATGKLVLAPSNLKYDNATFHKEPMFFNGHEIGVKAVDKYENYHPVVWLTANDHAGAKNTGLSNDKIMCRITIRTNGKIWRYLPWRTFCDKYNADRSVASTLKQTANDYLNWYVCESEIPVADFAKVEFLAEDGTYKDEKDIPGFALTDIAPELFE
;
A
#
# COMPACT_ATOMS: atom_id res chain seq x y z
N MET A 1 1.41 -41.67 -43.23
CA MET A 1 2.83 -41.30 -43.46
C MET A 1 3.15 -40.13 -42.54
N THR A 2 3.77 -40.40 -41.40
CA THR A 2 4.04 -39.40 -40.35
C THR A 2 5.55 -39.20 -40.28
N PHE A 3 6.02 -38.01 -40.69
CA PHE A 3 7.42 -37.65 -40.60
C PHE A 3 7.73 -37.10 -39.23
N GLN A 4 8.48 -37.84 -38.43
CA GLN A 4 9.10 -37.35 -37.21
C GLN A 4 10.47 -36.76 -37.57
N ILE A 5 10.64 -35.45 -37.37
CA ILE A 5 11.97 -34.81 -37.43
C ILE A 5 12.51 -34.78 -36.01
N ARG A 6 13.40 -35.74 -35.69
CA ARG A 6 14.27 -35.65 -34.54
C ARG A 6 15.44 -34.72 -34.91
N ARG A 7 15.46 -33.50 -34.37
CA ARG A 7 16.67 -32.67 -34.33
C ARG A 7 17.45 -33.01 -33.07
N SER A 8 18.50 -33.80 -33.24
CA SER A 8 19.56 -33.96 -32.24
C SER A 8 20.42 -32.70 -32.23
N LEU A 9 20.36 -31.94 -31.12
CA LEU A 9 21.32 -30.86 -30.88
C LEU A 9 22.66 -31.50 -30.45
N GLN A 10 23.63 -31.57 -31.33
CA GLN A 10 25.02 -31.81 -30.96
C GLN A 10 25.58 -30.50 -30.37
N ILE A 11 25.81 -30.49 -29.07
CA ILE A 11 26.55 -29.39 -28.41
C ILE A 11 28.04 -29.71 -28.57
N VAL A 12 28.71 -28.99 -29.47
CA VAL A 12 30.14 -29.02 -29.59
C VAL A 12 30.74 -28.18 -28.45
N PHE A 13 31.36 -28.83 -27.48
CA PHE A 13 32.07 -28.15 -26.40
C PHE A 13 33.39 -27.61 -26.91
N SER A 14 33.52 -26.29 -27.01
CA SER A 14 34.79 -25.62 -27.14
C SER A 14 35.50 -25.53 -25.78
N PRO A 15 36.79 -25.85 -25.66
CA PRO A 15 37.49 -25.98 -24.36
C PRO A 15 37.85 -24.66 -23.68
N ALA A 16 37.21 -23.55 -24.03
CA ALA A 16 37.57 -22.23 -23.54
C ALA A 16 36.47 -21.50 -22.71
N ILE A 17 35.39 -22.17 -22.28
CA ILE A 17 34.39 -21.51 -21.47
C ILE A 17 34.69 -21.77 -19.97
N PRO A 18 35.05 -20.72 -19.18
CA PRO A 18 35.28 -20.89 -17.74
C PRO A 18 34.03 -21.49 -17.04
N LEU A 19 34.27 -22.41 -16.12
CA LEU A 19 33.21 -23.04 -15.32
C LEU A 19 32.29 -22.02 -14.64
N SER A 20 32.82 -20.83 -14.31
CA SER A 20 32.05 -19.71 -13.76
C SER A 20 30.98 -19.17 -14.72
N TYR A 21 31.22 -19.22 -16.02
CA TYR A 21 30.28 -18.76 -17.05
C TYR A 21 29.14 -19.77 -17.27
N LEU A 22 29.46 -21.07 -17.18
CA LEU A 22 28.43 -22.13 -17.19
C LEU A 22 27.53 -22.03 -15.96
N TYR A 23 28.12 -21.74 -14.80
CA TYR A 23 27.34 -21.52 -13.54
C TYR A 23 26.42 -20.30 -13.67
N TYR A 24 26.88 -19.21 -14.28
CA TYR A 24 26.08 -18.01 -14.53
C TYR A 24 24.91 -18.28 -15.49
N ILE A 25 25.12 -19.04 -16.56
CA ILE A 25 24.07 -19.37 -17.53
C ILE A 25 23.05 -20.34 -16.94
N LEU A 26 23.48 -21.33 -16.16
CA LEU A 26 22.58 -22.29 -15.52
C LEU A 26 21.78 -21.63 -14.38
N PHE A 27 22.42 -20.75 -13.61
CA PHE A 27 21.76 -19.99 -12.53
C PHE A 27 20.74 -19.00 -13.10
N ASN A 28 21.07 -18.27 -14.16
CA ASN A 28 20.15 -17.35 -14.82
C ASN A 28 18.98 -18.06 -15.52
N ARG A 29 19.20 -19.27 -16.11
CA ARG A 29 18.10 -20.07 -16.67
C ARG A 29 17.17 -20.62 -15.61
N SER A 30 17.68 -21.09 -14.48
CA SER A 30 16.86 -21.53 -13.33
C SER A 30 16.10 -20.34 -12.72
N TYR A 31 16.75 -19.16 -12.63
CA TYR A 31 16.11 -17.94 -12.15
C TYR A 31 14.97 -17.49 -13.09
N GLN A 32 15.22 -17.50 -14.39
CA GLN A 32 14.17 -17.14 -15.37
C GLN A 32 13.05 -18.18 -15.49
N HIS A 33 13.32 -19.46 -15.22
CA HIS A 33 12.29 -20.50 -15.18
C HIS A 33 11.42 -20.39 -13.91
N PHE A 34 12.00 -20.00 -12.78
CA PHE A 34 11.25 -19.76 -11.54
C PHE A 34 10.30 -18.57 -11.67
N PHE A 35 10.69 -17.51 -12.40
CA PHE A 35 9.82 -16.37 -12.68
C PHE A 35 8.75 -16.62 -13.76
N LYS A 36 8.95 -17.64 -14.63
CA LYS A 36 7.95 -18.01 -15.65
C LYS A 36 6.82 -18.90 -15.15
N THR A 37 7.01 -19.59 -14.03
CA THR A 37 6.00 -20.51 -13.48
C THR A 37 5.07 -19.89 -12.45
N THR A 38 5.43 -18.77 -11.86
CA THR A 38 4.50 -17.90 -11.14
C THR A 38 3.96 -16.83 -12.07
N ARG A 39 3.18 -17.24 -13.07
CA ARG A 39 2.23 -16.34 -13.70
C ARG A 39 1.25 -15.94 -12.60
N ALA A 40 1.62 -14.90 -11.84
CA ALA A 40 0.72 -14.25 -10.92
C ALA A 40 -0.57 -14.05 -11.72
N LYS A 41 -1.67 -14.67 -11.31
CA LYS A 41 -2.99 -14.35 -11.83
C LYS A 41 -3.00 -12.83 -11.86
N LYS A 42 -3.16 -12.22 -13.06
CA LYS A 42 -3.31 -10.78 -13.19
C LYS A 42 -4.54 -10.44 -12.34
N THR A 43 -4.32 -10.16 -11.08
CA THR A 43 -5.38 -9.68 -10.20
C THR A 43 -5.79 -8.36 -10.80
N LYS A 44 -7.00 -8.34 -11.36
CA LYS A 44 -7.59 -7.13 -11.92
C LYS A 44 -7.59 -6.11 -10.79
N LEU A 45 -6.97 -4.95 -11.03
CA LEU A 45 -7.02 -3.85 -10.07
C LEU A 45 -8.48 -3.52 -9.78
N PRO A 46 -8.91 -3.41 -8.51
CA PRO A 46 -10.25 -2.97 -8.17
C PRO A 46 -10.55 -1.62 -8.81
N GLU A 47 -11.79 -1.38 -9.19
CA GLU A 47 -12.23 -0.10 -9.74
C GLU A 47 -12.07 1.02 -8.73
N ASN A 48 -12.42 0.73 -7.48
CA ASN A 48 -12.28 1.65 -6.35
C ASN A 48 -11.32 1.07 -5.31
N LEU A 49 -10.54 1.95 -4.71
CA LEU A 49 -9.77 1.71 -3.50
C LEU A 49 -10.20 2.72 -2.46
N TYR A 50 -10.06 2.35 -1.19
CA TYR A 50 -10.53 3.16 -0.07
C TYR A 50 -9.37 3.53 0.85
N HIS A 51 -9.32 4.78 1.25
CA HIS A 51 -8.46 5.26 2.33
C HIS A 51 -9.33 5.57 3.54
N TYR A 52 -8.96 5.01 4.68
CA TYR A 52 -9.63 5.25 5.95
C TYR A 52 -8.78 6.14 6.82
N THR A 53 -9.39 7.16 7.42
CA THR A 53 -8.69 8.13 8.26
C THR A 53 -9.57 8.68 9.36
N SER A 54 -8.98 9.31 10.38
CA SER A 54 -9.72 10.02 11.40
C SER A 54 -10.26 11.35 10.87
N LEU A 55 -11.30 11.89 11.52
CA LEU A 55 -11.90 13.17 11.14
C LEU A 55 -10.90 14.31 11.17
N ILE A 56 -10.05 14.40 12.21
CA ILE A 56 -9.01 15.42 12.32
C ILE A 56 -8.02 15.31 11.15
N LYS A 57 -7.55 14.10 10.84
CA LYS A 57 -6.65 13.91 9.71
C LYS A 57 -7.30 14.23 8.37
N TYR A 58 -8.61 13.98 8.22
CA TYR A 58 -9.31 14.37 7.02
C TYR A 58 -9.36 15.90 6.87
N ARG A 59 -9.59 16.66 7.95
CA ARG A 59 -9.46 18.13 7.92
C ARG A 59 -8.05 18.58 7.51
N MET A 60 -7.00 17.92 8.03
CA MET A 60 -5.62 18.19 7.62
C MET A 60 -5.39 17.89 6.12
N ILE A 61 -5.99 16.81 5.60
CA ILE A 61 -5.93 16.47 4.17
C ILE A 61 -6.59 17.58 3.33
N LEU A 62 -7.72 18.10 3.76
CA LEU A 62 -8.39 19.23 3.09
C LEU A 62 -7.51 20.49 3.12
N ALA A 63 -6.91 20.83 4.27
CA ALA A 63 -6.03 21.98 4.42
C ALA A 63 -4.77 21.87 3.54
N THR A 64 -4.22 20.66 3.36
CA THR A 64 -3.04 20.41 2.52
C THR A 64 -3.38 20.15 1.05
N GLY A 65 -4.65 19.95 0.73
CA GLY A 65 -5.14 19.64 -0.62
C GLY A 65 -4.81 18.26 -1.14
N LYS A 66 -4.26 17.35 -0.30
CA LYS A 66 -3.79 16.02 -0.74
C LYS A 66 -3.63 15.02 0.40
N LEU A 67 -3.74 13.75 0.07
CA LEU A 67 -3.20 12.66 0.88
C LEU A 67 -1.68 12.66 0.72
N VAL A 68 -0.98 12.98 1.79
CA VAL A 68 0.49 12.98 1.81
C VAL A 68 1.03 11.56 2.02
N LEU A 69 2.24 11.33 1.55
CA LEU A 69 2.95 10.10 1.84
C LEU A 69 3.25 10.02 3.33
N ALA A 70 2.87 8.91 3.94
CA ALA A 70 3.20 8.63 5.32
C ALA A 70 4.26 7.53 5.39
N PRO A 71 5.17 7.57 6.39
CA PRO A 71 6.08 6.46 6.63
C PRO A 71 5.27 5.19 6.75
N SER A 72 5.53 4.23 5.86
CA SER A 72 4.84 2.94 5.88
C SER A 72 5.34 2.11 7.06
N ASN A 73 4.62 1.03 7.39
CA ASN A 73 5.16 0.03 8.30
C ASN A 73 6.14 -0.94 7.61
N LEU A 74 6.45 -0.69 6.34
CA LEU A 74 7.36 -1.48 5.51
C LEU A 74 8.77 -0.94 5.68
N LYS A 75 9.51 -1.48 6.65
CA LYS A 75 10.86 -1.05 6.99
C LYS A 75 11.93 -1.93 6.33
N TYR A 76 13.13 -1.36 6.19
CA TYR A 76 14.34 -2.15 5.97
C TYR A 76 14.75 -2.90 7.25
N ASP A 77 15.50 -3.98 7.10
CA ASP A 77 16.08 -4.68 8.24
C ASP A 77 16.98 -3.72 9.06
N ASN A 78 16.94 -3.91 10.39
CA ASN A 78 17.75 -3.15 11.35
C ASN A 78 17.48 -1.62 11.38
N ALA A 79 16.30 -1.20 10.96
CA ALA A 79 15.91 0.20 11.03
C ALA A 79 15.87 0.71 12.50
N THR A 80 16.52 1.84 12.74
CA THR A 80 16.51 2.57 14.01
C THR A 80 15.87 3.94 13.81
N PHE A 81 15.25 4.49 14.86
CA PHE A 81 14.56 5.78 14.77
C PHE A 81 14.81 6.67 15.98
N HIS A 82 14.92 7.97 15.72
CA HIS A 82 14.75 9.02 16.70
C HIS A 82 13.30 9.54 16.66
N LYS A 83 12.80 10.01 17.81
CA LYS A 83 11.43 10.52 17.92
C LYS A 83 11.47 12.03 18.15
N GLU A 84 10.63 12.74 17.38
CA GLU A 84 10.42 14.18 17.55
C GLU A 84 8.93 14.51 17.62
N PRO A 85 8.52 15.59 18.33
CA PRO A 85 7.15 16.03 18.34
C PRO A 85 6.72 16.51 16.93
N MET A 86 5.48 16.23 16.58
CA MET A 86 4.84 16.75 15.37
C MET A 86 3.95 17.92 15.72
N PHE A 87 4.03 18.98 14.93
CA PHE A 87 3.18 20.16 15.07
C PHE A 87 2.31 20.35 13.82
N PHE A 88 1.11 20.88 14.03
CA PHE A 88 0.24 21.35 12.98
C PHE A 88 -0.37 22.70 13.46
N ASN A 89 -0.23 23.76 12.68
CA ASN A 89 -0.63 25.13 13.04
C ASN A 89 -0.18 25.55 14.46
N GLY A 90 1.04 25.16 14.86
CA GLY A 90 1.60 25.50 16.18
C GLY A 90 1.19 24.57 17.33
N HIS A 91 0.24 23.67 17.13
CA HIS A 91 -0.20 22.69 18.13
C HIS A 91 0.54 21.37 17.99
N GLU A 92 0.97 20.79 19.11
CA GLU A 92 1.53 19.46 19.12
C GLU A 92 0.41 18.42 18.92
N ILE A 93 0.53 17.63 17.85
CA ILE A 93 -0.45 16.61 17.45
C ILE A 93 0.05 15.18 17.66
N GLY A 94 1.24 15.00 18.23
CA GLY A 94 1.82 13.70 18.50
C GLY A 94 3.33 13.65 18.28
N VAL A 95 3.87 12.44 18.15
CA VAL A 95 5.30 12.20 17.88
C VAL A 95 5.50 11.41 16.60
N LYS A 96 6.57 11.70 15.87
CA LYS A 96 7.00 10.95 14.68
C LYS A 96 8.42 10.40 14.88
N ALA A 97 8.74 9.33 14.19
CA ALA A 97 10.12 8.91 14.00
C ALA A 97 10.75 9.79 12.91
N VAL A 98 11.82 10.53 13.23
CA VAL A 98 12.42 11.55 12.35
C VAL A 98 13.04 10.92 11.12
N ASP A 99 13.80 9.87 11.33
CA ASP A 99 14.50 9.09 10.31
C ASP A 99 13.62 7.98 9.70
N LYS A 100 12.31 8.03 9.97
CA LYS A 100 11.37 7.03 9.50
C LYS A 100 11.25 7.00 7.97
N TYR A 101 11.38 8.14 7.30
CA TYR A 101 11.38 8.21 5.85
C TYR A 101 12.60 7.57 5.20
N GLU A 102 13.73 7.56 5.88
CA GLU A 102 14.95 6.88 5.44
C GLU A 102 14.87 5.36 5.60
N ASN A 103 14.20 4.91 6.69
CA ASN A 103 14.11 3.52 7.07
C ASN A 103 12.82 2.82 6.62
N TYR A 104 11.78 3.57 6.27
CA TYR A 104 10.52 3.06 5.74
C TYR A 104 10.18 3.71 4.41
N HIS A 105 9.67 2.92 3.49
CA HIS A 105 9.13 3.45 2.25
C HIS A 105 7.89 4.30 2.52
N PRO A 106 7.87 5.59 2.15
CA PRO A 106 6.69 6.42 2.32
C PRO A 106 5.64 6.04 1.27
N VAL A 107 4.41 5.79 1.72
CA VAL A 107 3.28 5.40 0.86
C VAL A 107 1.97 5.95 1.39
N VAL A 108 0.95 5.98 0.54
CA VAL A 108 -0.45 6.04 0.94
C VAL A 108 -0.99 4.62 0.96
N TRP A 109 -1.50 4.17 2.12
CA TRP A 109 -2.18 2.89 2.25
C TRP A 109 -3.62 2.97 1.81
N LEU A 110 -4.06 1.98 1.03
CA LEU A 110 -5.40 1.85 0.49
C LEU A 110 -5.89 0.41 0.68
N THR A 111 -7.19 0.21 0.70
CA THR A 111 -7.77 -1.14 0.72
C THR A 111 -8.85 -1.29 -0.34
N ALA A 112 -9.05 -2.51 -0.84
CA ALA A 112 -10.18 -2.84 -1.70
C ALA A 112 -11.47 -3.11 -0.90
N ASN A 113 -11.40 -3.12 0.43
CA ASN A 113 -12.55 -3.36 1.29
C ASN A 113 -13.28 -2.06 1.59
N ASP A 114 -14.55 -1.98 1.23
CA ASP A 114 -15.44 -0.84 1.47
C ASP A 114 -16.10 -0.87 2.86
N HIS A 115 -15.92 -1.95 3.63
CA HIS A 115 -16.43 -2.13 4.98
C HIS A 115 -15.29 -2.25 5.98
N ALA A 116 -14.88 -1.14 6.58
CA ALA A 116 -13.86 -1.15 7.61
C ALA A 116 -14.47 -1.44 8.99
N GLY A 117 -14.64 -2.70 9.31
CA GLY A 117 -14.70 -3.11 10.70
C GLY A 117 -13.27 -3.21 11.27
N ALA A 118 -13.03 -2.75 12.49
CA ALA A 118 -11.70 -2.84 13.13
C ALA A 118 -11.12 -4.26 13.13
N LYS A 119 -11.97 -5.28 13.22
CA LYS A 119 -11.59 -6.70 13.18
C LYS A 119 -11.08 -7.15 11.79
N ASN A 120 -11.53 -6.51 10.72
CA ASN A 120 -11.20 -6.93 9.35
C ASN A 120 -9.97 -6.21 8.81
N THR A 121 -9.81 -4.94 9.16
CA THR A 121 -8.77 -4.07 8.58
C THR A 121 -7.57 -3.87 9.49
N GLY A 122 -7.68 -4.15 10.79
CA GLY A 122 -6.66 -3.82 11.79
C GLY A 122 -6.54 -2.32 12.07
N LEU A 123 -7.50 -1.51 11.62
CA LEU A 123 -7.55 -0.09 11.89
C LEU A 123 -8.18 0.19 13.26
N SER A 124 -7.71 1.23 13.95
CA SER A 124 -8.35 1.73 15.17
C SER A 124 -9.70 2.41 14.86
N ASN A 125 -10.57 2.49 15.86
CA ASN A 125 -11.91 3.04 15.68
C ASN A 125 -11.92 4.50 15.18
N ASP A 126 -10.94 5.30 15.57
CA ASP A 126 -10.80 6.68 15.08
C ASP A 126 -10.47 6.74 13.59
N LYS A 127 -9.68 5.79 13.09
CA LYS A 127 -9.27 5.75 11.67
C LYS A 127 -10.38 5.30 10.72
N ILE A 128 -11.41 4.64 11.22
CA ILE A 128 -12.53 4.23 10.37
C ILE A 128 -13.63 5.29 10.27
N MET A 129 -13.47 6.44 10.92
CA MET A 129 -14.52 7.49 10.96
C MET A 129 -14.72 8.20 9.63
N CYS A 130 -13.73 8.23 8.77
CA CYS A 130 -13.82 8.83 7.43
C CYS A 130 -13.32 7.84 6.37
N ARG A 131 -14.10 7.63 5.33
CA ARG A 131 -13.78 6.79 4.17
C ARG A 131 -13.67 7.64 2.91
N ILE A 132 -12.50 7.62 2.29
CA ILE A 132 -12.22 8.31 1.02
C ILE A 132 -12.17 7.26 -0.08
N THR A 133 -13.03 7.39 -1.07
CA THR A 133 -13.06 6.52 -2.26
C THR A 133 -12.20 7.12 -3.36
N ILE A 134 -11.30 6.31 -3.92
CA ILE A 134 -10.38 6.69 -4.98
C ILE A 134 -10.61 5.77 -6.18
N ARG A 135 -10.94 6.34 -7.33
CA ARG A 135 -11.05 5.59 -8.58
C ARG A 135 -9.67 5.26 -9.13
N THR A 136 -9.42 3.99 -9.35
CA THR A 136 -8.10 3.54 -9.83
C THR A 136 -7.90 3.79 -11.31
N ASN A 137 -8.98 3.87 -12.08
CA ASN A 137 -8.97 4.04 -13.55
C ASN A 137 -8.02 3.05 -14.26
N GLY A 138 -7.87 1.85 -13.69
CA GLY A 138 -6.99 0.81 -14.20
C GLY A 138 -5.49 1.11 -14.12
N LYS A 139 -5.07 2.14 -13.38
CA LYS A 139 -3.65 2.54 -13.23
C LYS A 139 -2.90 1.58 -12.30
N ILE A 140 -2.67 0.35 -12.74
CA ILE A 140 -1.96 -0.70 -11.96
C ILE A 140 -0.56 -0.26 -11.54
N TRP A 141 0.10 0.59 -12.32
CA TRP A 141 1.44 1.10 -12.03
C TRP A 141 1.46 2.06 -10.82
N ARG A 142 0.32 2.71 -10.51
CA ARG A 142 0.18 3.65 -9.39
C ARG A 142 -0.25 2.96 -8.10
N TYR A 143 -1.10 1.92 -8.22
CA TYR A 143 -1.70 1.22 -7.07
C TYR A 143 -1.22 -0.22 -7.04
N LEU A 144 -0.23 -0.50 -6.22
CA LEU A 144 0.38 -1.81 -6.12
C LEU A 144 -0.23 -2.61 -4.96
N PRO A 145 -0.56 -3.90 -5.17
CA PRO A 145 -0.78 -4.78 -4.03
C PRO A 145 0.42 -4.70 -3.08
N TRP A 146 0.19 -4.57 -1.79
CA TRP A 146 1.27 -4.37 -0.81
C TRP A 146 2.36 -5.47 -0.87
N ARG A 147 1.98 -6.70 -1.21
CA ARG A 147 2.94 -7.79 -1.40
C ARG A 147 3.89 -7.55 -2.57
N THR A 148 3.35 -7.10 -3.70
CA THR A 148 4.16 -6.75 -4.87
C THR A 148 5.12 -5.62 -4.54
N PHE A 149 4.67 -4.67 -3.71
CA PHE A 149 5.52 -3.59 -3.22
C PHE A 149 6.63 -4.13 -2.31
N CYS A 150 6.32 -5.04 -1.35
CA CYS A 150 7.33 -5.68 -0.51
C CYS A 150 8.37 -6.44 -1.32
N ASP A 151 7.94 -7.19 -2.34
CA ASP A 151 8.86 -7.94 -3.22
C ASP A 151 9.75 -6.99 -4.01
N LYS A 152 9.19 -5.87 -4.50
CA LYS A 152 9.93 -4.85 -5.26
C LYS A 152 11.07 -4.22 -4.45
N TYR A 153 10.86 -3.98 -3.17
CA TYR A 153 11.80 -3.27 -2.31
C TYR A 153 12.50 -4.17 -1.28
N ASN A 154 12.32 -5.48 -1.37
CA ASN A 154 12.85 -6.44 -0.40
C ASN A 154 12.56 -6.03 1.05
N ALA A 155 11.30 -5.64 1.30
CA ALA A 155 10.88 -5.17 2.61
C ALA A 155 10.92 -6.27 3.66
N ASP A 156 11.14 -5.88 4.92
CA ASP A 156 11.17 -6.80 6.07
C ASP A 156 9.91 -7.66 6.16
N ARG A 157 10.09 -8.96 6.18
CA ARG A 157 9.00 -9.96 6.22
C ARG A 157 8.20 -9.93 7.52
N SER A 158 8.71 -9.31 8.60
CA SER A 158 7.98 -9.14 9.86
C SER A 158 6.68 -8.38 9.67
N VAL A 159 6.64 -7.43 8.74
CA VAL A 159 5.43 -6.68 8.37
C VAL A 159 4.34 -7.58 7.83
N ALA A 160 4.70 -8.55 6.99
CA ALA A 160 3.74 -9.51 6.47
C ALA A 160 3.07 -10.33 7.57
N SER A 161 3.84 -10.74 8.59
CA SER A 161 3.30 -11.48 9.73
C SER A 161 2.39 -10.59 10.59
N THR A 162 2.77 -9.34 10.83
CA THR A 162 1.96 -8.37 11.58
C THR A 162 0.62 -8.09 10.88
N LEU A 163 0.62 -7.82 9.58
CA LEU A 163 -0.62 -7.60 8.82
C LEU A 163 -1.54 -8.82 8.86
N LYS A 164 -0.99 -10.04 8.75
CA LYS A 164 -1.78 -11.27 8.86
C LYS A 164 -2.42 -11.46 10.23
N GLN A 165 -1.75 -11.03 11.30
CA GLN A 165 -2.24 -11.15 12.67
C GLN A 165 -3.30 -10.08 12.99
N THR A 166 -3.19 -8.90 12.39
CA THR A 166 -4.04 -7.74 12.74
C THR A 166 -5.21 -7.54 11.79
N ALA A 167 -5.15 -8.05 10.55
CA ALA A 167 -6.16 -7.84 9.54
C ALA A 167 -6.57 -9.14 8.84
N ASN A 168 -7.83 -9.54 8.98
CA ASN A 168 -8.36 -10.72 8.30
C ASN A 168 -8.32 -10.61 6.78
N ASP A 169 -8.43 -9.39 6.26
CA ASP A 169 -8.43 -9.07 4.84
C ASP A 169 -7.09 -8.52 4.32
N TYR A 170 -6.00 -8.87 4.99
CA TYR A 170 -4.65 -8.36 4.70
C TYR A 170 -4.22 -8.48 3.22
N LEU A 171 -4.91 -9.31 2.42
CA LEU A 171 -4.67 -9.44 0.99
C LEU A 171 -5.27 -8.31 0.16
N ASN A 172 -6.23 -7.57 0.72
CA ASN A 172 -6.94 -6.48 0.04
C ASN A 172 -6.25 -5.13 0.18
N TRP A 173 -5.07 -5.09 0.80
CA TRP A 173 -4.30 -3.87 0.95
C TRP A 173 -3.46 -3.54 -0.28
N TYR A 174 -3.44 -2.26 -0.61
CA TYR A 174 -2.70 -1.65 -1.70
C TYR A 174 -1.89 -0.47 -1.17
N VAL A 175 -0.86 -0.09 -1.93
CA VAL A 175 -0.03 1.07 -1.65
C VAL A 175 0.08 1.96 -2.89
N CYS A 176 0.15 3.28 -2.66
CA CYS A 176 0.46 4.28 -3.67
C CYS A 176 1.74 5.00 -3.25
N GLU A 177 2.74 5.02 -4.12
CA GLU A 177 4.05 5.66 -3.87
C GLU A 177 4.05 7.16 -4.21
N SER A 178 2.91 7.72 -4.57
CA SER A 178 2.73 9.15 -4.85
C SER A 178 1.59 9.73 -4.02
N GLU A 179 1.68 11.02 -3.72
CA GLU A 179 0.58 11.76 -3.11
C GLU A 179 -0.68 11.70 -3.97
N ILE A 180 -1.85 11.75 -3.33
CA ILE A 180 -3.15 11.70 -4.01
C ILE A 180 -3.87 13.04 -3.75
N PRO A 181 -4.03 13.90 -4.76
CA PRO A 181 -4.75 15.16 -4.64
C PRO A 181 -6.22 14.93 -4.25
N VAL A 182 -6.79 15.87 -3.48
CA VAL A 182 -8.22 15.86 -3.12
C VAL A 182 -9.10 15.81 -4.38
N ALA A 183 -8.67 16.41 -5.48
CA ALA A 183 -9.36 16.35 -6.76
C ALA A 183 -9.52 14.93 -7.36
N ASP A 184 -8.68 13.99 -6.93
CA ASP A 184 -8.76 12.56 -7.34
C ASP A 184 -9.77 11.75 -6.48
N PHE A 185 -10.36 12.35 -5.44
CA PHE A 185 -11.34 11.68 -4.60
C PHE A 185 -12.67 11.56 -5.35
N ALA A 186 -13.17 10.34 -5.47
CA ALA A 186 -14.45 10.08 -6.10
C ALA A 186 -15.63 10.35 -5.16
N LYS A 187 -15.43 10.06 -3.88
CA LYS A 187 -16.42 10.24 -2.81
C LYS A 187 -15.71 10.30 -1.46
N VAL A 188 -16.31 11.03 -0.52
CA VAL A 188 -15.91 11.03 0.89
C VAL A 188 -17.15 10.81 1.73
N GLU A 189 -17.05 9.92 2.70
CA GLU A 189 -18.17 9.51 3.56
C GLU A 189 -17.68 9.37 5.00
N PHE A 190 -18.61 9.55 5.92
CA PHE A 190 -18.35 9.50 7.35
C PHE A 190 -19.17 8.39 8.00
N LEU A 191 -18.57 7.73 8.99
CA LEU A 191 -19.23 6.65 9.72
C LEU A 191 -20.31 7.24 10.63
N ALA A 192 -21.57 6.90 10.35
CA ALA A 192 -22.70 7.29 11.17
C ALA A 192 -22.88 6.33 12.37
N GLU A 193 -23.70 6.72 13.34
CA GLU A 193 -23.99 5.93 14.55
C GLU A 193 -24.58 4.54 14.24
N ASP A 194 -25.32 4.42 13.13
CA ASP A 194 -25.89 3.15 12.66
C ASP A 194 -24.84 2.20 12.04
N GLY A 195 -23.56 2.62 12.02
CA GLY A 195 -22.45 1.84 11.44
C GLY A 195 -22.36 1.89 9.93
N THR A 196 -23.15 2.73 9.26
CA THR A 196 -23.10 2.93 7.81
C THR A 196 -22.29 4.18 7.44
N TYR A 197 -21.70 4.18 6.22
CA TYR A 197 -21.02 5.35 5.69
C TYR A 197 -22.00 6.23 4.92
N LYS A 198 -22.05 7.54 5.27
CA LYS A 198 -22.96 8.53 4.69
C LYS A 198 -22.20 9.80 4.30
N ASP A 199 -22.77 10.56 3.39
CA ASP A 199 -22.30 11.92 3.12
C ASP A 199 -22.52 12.79 4.36
N GLU A 200 -21.70 13.81 4.58
CA GLU A 200 -21.79 14.71 5.75
C GLU A 200 -23.20 15.26 5.97
N LYS A 201 -23.83 15.73 4.90
CA LYS A 201 -25.21 16.30 4.92
C LYS A 201 -26.30 15.32 5.35
N ASP A 202 -26.03 14.01 5.26
CA ASP A 202 -26.98 12.94 5.55
C ASP A 202 -26.82 12.41 6.98
N ILE A 203 -25.92 13.00 7.79
CA ILE A 203 -25.70 12.66 9.20
C ILE A 203 -26.24 13.78 10.07
N PRO A 204 -27.36 13.58 10.79
CA PRO A 204 -27.96 14.62 11.62
C PRO A 204 -26.99 15.11 12.70
N GLY A 205 -26.83 16.44 12.83
CA GLY A 205 -25.99 17.05 13.85
C GLY A 205 -24.49 16.87 13.67
N PHE A 206 -24.04 16.30 12.56
CA PHE A 206 -22.64 16.19 12.23
C PHE A 206 -22.19 17.36 11.35
N ALA A 207 -21.13 18.06 11.77
CA ALA A 207 -20.44 19.03 10.96
C ALA A 207 -18.93 18.82 11.09
N LEU A 208 -18.26 18.62 9.96
CA LEU A 208 -16.82 18.40 9.94
C LEU A 208 -16.05 19.61 10.51
N THR A 209 -16.58 20.81 10.35
CA THR A 209 -16.00 22.06 10.89
C THR A 209 -15.90 22.07 12.40
N ASP A 210 -16.76 21.34 13.11
CA ASP A 210 -16.79 21.27 14.57
C ASP A 210 -15.72 20.36 15.16
N ILE A 211 -15.01 19.62 14.29
CA ILE A 211 -13.96 18.68 14.70
C ILE A 211 -12.65 19.45 14.90
N ALA A 212 -12.22 19.63 16.16
CA ALA A 212 -10.98 20.30 16.54
C ALA A 212 -10.81 21.68 15.85
N PRO A 213 -11.77 22.61 15.99
CA PRO A 213 -11.72 23.91 15.30
C PRO A 213 -10.45 24.68 15.62
N GLU A 214 -9.91 24.56 16.83
CA GLU A 214 -8.71 25.22 17.30
C GLU A 214 -7.44 24.88 16.50
N LEU A 215 -7.44 23.76 15.79
CA LEU A 215 -6.29 23.38 14.93
C LEU A 215 -6.33 24.04 13.55
N PHE A 216 -7.44 24.67 13.18
CA PHE A 216 -7.69 25.13 11.80
C PHE A 216 -8.08 26.62 11.71
N GLU A 217 -8.13 27.29 12.86
CA GLU A 217 -8.22 28.75 12.98
C GLU A 217 -6.81 29.35 12.87
#